data_f085361b3c3fdb154997529c5ef0cb92
#
_entry.id   f085361b3c3fdb154997529c5ef0cb92
#
_cell.length_a   1.000
_cell.length_b   1.000
_cell.length_c   1.000
_cell.angle_alpha   90.00
_cell.angle_beta   90.00
_cell.angle_gamma   90.00
#
_symmetry.space_group_name_H-M   'P 1'
#
loop_
_entity.id
_entity.type
_entity.pdbx_description
1 polymer ?
#
loop_
_entity_poly.entity_id
_entity_poly.type
_entity_poly.pdbx_seq_one_letter_code
_entity_poly.pdbx_strand_id
1 'polypeptide(L)'
;MIEGDEPLYMIQLAAFRNAEKALEIAKILSQKHKSRLQDVDLETMSVDTGSNGIFYRIVSAPLPRPNADKICGVLRRSGQDCFLRKYSAPSP
;
A
#
# COMPACT_ATOMS: atom_id res chain seq x y z
N MET A 1 19.37 -5.48 -21.44
CA MET A 1 19.14 -4.85 -20.16
C MET A 1 17.83 -5.30 -19.56
N ILE A 2 17.81 -5.55 -18.30
CA ILE A 2 16.68 -6.18 -17.67
C ILE A 2 15.98 -5.19 -16.75
N GLU A 3 14.79 -4.78 -17.14
CA GLU A 3 14.03 -3.88 -16.30
C GLU A 3 13.53 -4.53 -15.05
N GLY A 4 13.39 -5.85 -15.07
CA GLY A 4 12.88 -6.56 -13.91
C GLY A 4 13.75 -6.48 -12.68
N ASP A 5 14.98 -6.01 -12.82
CA ASP A 5 15.89 -5.89 -11.69
C ASP A 5 15.58 -4.69 -10.80
N GLU A 6 14.80 -3.76 -11.28
CA GLU A 6 14.48 -2.60 -10.47
C GLU A 6 13.49 -2.99 -9.38
N PRO A 7 13.73 -2.55 -8.14
CA PRO A 7 12.80 -2.89 -7.06
C PRO A 7 11.47 -2.19 -7.25
N LEU A 8 10.43 -2.90 -6.84
CA LEU A 8 9.08 -2.35 -6.82
C LEU A 8 8.72 -1.97 -5.40
N TYR A 9 7.76 -1.08 -5.28
CA TYR A 9 7.31 -0.58 -3.99
C TYR A 9 5.80 -0.61 -3.91
N MET A 10 5.30 -0.84 -2.72
CA MET A 10 3.88 -0.67 -2.43
C MET A 10 3.75 0.61 -1.64
N ILE A 11 2.62 1.31 -1.81
CA ILE A 11 2.28 2.39 -0.89
C ILE A 11 1.41 1.81 0.19
N GLN A 12 1.62 2.25 1.42
CA GLN A 12 0.83 1.82 2.57
C GLN A 12 0.13 3.03 3.17
N LEU A 13 -1.19 2.95 3.29
CA LEU A 13 -1.98 4.06 3.79
C LEU A 13 -2.34 3.89 5.26
N ALA A 14 -2.49 2.66 5.74
CA ALA A 14 -2.90 2.41 7.10
C ALA A 14 -2.61 0.97 7.49
N ALA A 15 -2.76 0.67 8.77
CA ALA A 15 -2.65 -0.69 9.26
C ALA A 15 -3.58 -0.84 10.46
N PHE A 16 -4.20 -2.02 10.57
CA PHE A 16 -5.15 -2.30 11.64
C PHE A 16 -4.91 -3.69 12.18
N ARG A 17 -5.37 -3.94 13.40
CA ARG A 17 -5.30 -5.27 13.99
C ARG A 17 -6.51 -6.13 13.63
N ASN A 18 -7.55 -5.53 13.08
CA ASN A 18 -8.79 -6.20 12.74
C ASN A 18 -8.94 -6.29 11.23
N ALA A 19 -9.11 -7.51 10.72
CA ALA A 19 -9.18 -7.74 9.28
C ALA A 19 -10.40 -7.06 8.64
N GLU A 20 -11.55 -7.14 9.30
CA GLU A 20 -12.77 -6.55 8.77
C GLU A 20 -12.67 -5.04 8.72
N LYS A 21 -12.10 -4.46 9.77
CA LYS A 21 -11.90 -3.02 9.81
C LYS A 21 -10.99 -2.56 8.69
N ALA A 22 -9.90 -3.29 8.47
CA ALA A 22 -8.96 -2.96 7.40
C ALA A 22 -9.65 -3.01 6.04
N LEU A 23 -10.47 -4.04 5.80
CA LEU A 23 -11.16 -4.16 4.54
C LEU A 23 -12.16 -3.02 4.33
N GLU A 24 -12.89 -2.68 5.37
CA GLU A 24 -13.86 -1.59 5.30
C GLU A 24 -13.18 -0.26 4.99
N ILE A 25 -12.10 0.03 5.71
CA ILE A 25 -11.37 1.28 5.51
C ILE A 25 -10.71 1.31 4.13
N ALA A 26 -10.22 0.16 3.65
CA ALA A 26 -9.63 0.10 2.32
C ALA A 26 -10.63 0.52 1.25
N LYS A 27 -11.88 0.08 1.39
CA LYS A 27 -12.92 0.47 0.45
C LYS A 27 -13.21 1.96 0.51
N ILE A 28 -13.27 2.50 1.73
CA ILE A 28 -13.52 3.93 1.91
C ILE A 28 -12.39 4.75 1.29
N LEU A 29 -11.14 4.36 1.56
CA LEU A 29 -9.99 5.10 1.04
C LEU A 29 -9.89 4.98 -0.47
N SER A 30 -10.25 3.81 -1.03
CA SER A 30 -10.24 3.63 -2.48
C SER A 30 -11.20 4.60 -3.16
N GLN A 31 -12.38 4.80 -2.58
CA GLN A 31 -13.36 5.72 -3.14
C GLN A 31 -12.97 7.18 -2.90
N LYS A 32 -12.52 7.48 -1.70
CA LYS A 32 -12.15 8.83 -1.33
C LYS A 32 -11.00 9.37 -2.18
N HIS A 33 -10.02 8.52 -2.46
CA HIS A 33 -8.81 8.92 -3.15
C HIS A 33 -8.72 8.37 -4.57
N LYS A 34 -9.86 8.06 -5.18
CA LYS A 34 -9.86 7.38 -6.46
C LYS A 34 -9.00 8.09 -7.51
N SER A 35 -9.17 9.39 -7.66
CA SER A 35 -8.40 10.13 -8.66
C SER A 35 -6.94 10.27 -8.26
N ARG A 36 -6.66 10.40 -6.97
CA ARG A 36 -5.28 10.53 -6.50
C ARG A 36 -4.51 9.23 -6.67
N LEU A 37 -5.21 8.10 -6.60
CA LEU A 37 -4.58 6.79 -6.76
C LEU A 37 -4.32 6.43 -8.21
N GLN A 38 -4.88 7.18 -9.16
CA GLN A 38 -4.63 6.97 -10.59
C GLN A 38 -4.88 5.54 -11.02
N ASP A 39 -6.05 5.01 -10.63
CA ASP A 39 -6.48 3.65 -10.96
C ASP A 39 -5.67 2.55 -10.28
N VAL A 40 -4.85 2.90 -9.32
CA VAL A 40 -4.16 1.89 -8.51
C VAL A 40 -5.12 1.38 -7.45
N ASP A 41 -5.26 0.07 -7.38
CA ASP A 41 -6.15 -0.56 -6.42
C ASP A 41 -5.49 -0.68 -5.06
N LEU A 42 -6.30 -0.59 -4.01
CA LEU A 42 -5.87 -0.85 -2.65
C LEU A 42 -6.38 -2.21 -2.21
N GLU A 43 -5.55 -2.90 -1.43
CA GLU A 43 -5.92 -4.20 -0.91
C GLU A 43 -5.39 -4.32 0.51
N THR A 44 -5.87 -5.31 1.24
CA THR A 44 -5.37 -5.59 2.58
C THR A 44 -4.34 -6.70 2.50
N MET A 45 -3.31 -6.59 3.33
CA MET A 45 -2.26 -7.59 3.40
C MET A 45 -1.97 -7.88 4.86
N SER A 46 -2.09 -9.15 5.26
CA SER A 46 -1.79 -9.54 6.63
C SER A 46 -0.28 -9.69 6.80
N VAL A 47 0.22 -9.21 7.92
CA VAL A 47 1.63 -9.28 8.24
C VAL A 47 1.78 -9.75 9.67
N ASP A 48 2.50 -10.85 9.84
CA ASP A 48 2.79 -11.40 11.17
C ASP A 48 4.02 -10.69 11.72
N THR A 49 3.83 -9.92 12.78
CA THR A 49 4.92 -9.16 13.39
C THR A 49 5.48 -9.85 14.64
N GLY A 50 5.23 -11.15 14.79
CA GLY A 50 5.76 -11.90 15.91
C GLY A 50 5.02 -11.56 17.19
N SER A 51 5.75 -11.11 18.20
CA SER A 51 5.16 -10.85 19.52
C SER A 51 4.11 -9.74 19.49
N ASN A 52 4.13 -8.88 18.48
CA ASN A 52 3.14 -7.81 18.36
C ASN A 52 1.86 -8.25 17.67
N GLY A 53 1.81 -9.49 17.18
CA GLY A 53 0.62 -10.03 16.58
C GLY A 53 0.54 -9.76 15.08
N ILE A 54 -0.66 -9.98 14.55
CA ILE A 54 -0.89 -9.84 13.12
C ILE A 54 -1.51 -8.48 12.85
N PHE A 55 -0.98 -7.78 11.86
CA PHE A 55 -1.52 -6.52 11.38
C PHE A 55 -2.04 -6.69 9.96
N TYR A 56 -3.06 -5.93 9.64
CA TYR A 56 -3.65 -5.91 8.31
C TYR A 56 -3.37 -4.54 7.70
N ARG A 57 -2.46 -4.51 6.74
CA ARG A 57 -2.03 -3.28 6.10
C ARG A 57 -2.87 -2.99 4.88
N ILE A 58 -3.19 -1.72 4.66
CA ILE A 58 -3.85 -1.28 3.44
C ILE A 58 -2.76 -0.80 2.50
N VAL A 59 -2.55 -1.55 1.42
CA VAL A 59 -1.44 -1.31 0.51
C VAL A 59 -1.92 -1.36 -0.93
N SER A 60 -1.10 -0.80 -1.82
CA SER A 60 -1.33 -0.92 -3.26
C SER A 60 -0.65 -2.16 -3.80
N ALA A 61 -0.98 -2.50 -5.05
CA ALA A 61 -0.17 -3.45 -5.81
C ALA A 61 1.24 -2.87 -5.99
N PRO A 62 2.22 -3.72 -6.30
CA PRO A 62 3.59 -3.22 -6.49
C PRO A 62 3.69 -2.24 -7.67
N LEU A 63 4.47 -1.19 -7.48
CA LEU A 63 4.63 -0.10 -8.44
C LEU A 63 6.10 0.23 -8.59
N PRO A 64 6.52 0.73 -9.76
CA PRO A 64 7.84 1.33 -9.86
C PRO A 64 7.97 2.49 -8.87
N ARG A 65 9.16 2.69 -8.34
CA ARG A 65 9.35 3.70 -7.31
C ARG A 65 8.89 5.10 -7.71
N PRO A 66 9.17 5.59 -8.93
CA PRO A 66 8.70 6.94 -9.28
C PRO A 66 7.19 7.07 -9.21
N ASN A 67 6.46 6.03 -9.60
CA ASN A 67 5.01 6.04 -9.51
C ASN A 67 4.54 6.04 -8.06
N ALA A 68 5.17 5.20 -7.24
CA ALA A 68 4.82 5.12 -5.83
C ALA A 68 5.09 6.44 -5.12
N ASP A 69 6.24 7.05 -5.39
CA ASP A 69 6.59 8.35 -4.81
C ASP A 69 5.56 9.42 -5.19
N LYS A 70 5.18 9.45 -6.46
CA LYS A 70 4.25 10.47 -6.95
C LYS A 70 2.89 10.33 -6.27
N ILE A 71 2.37 9.12 -6.25
CA ILE A 71 1.04 8.88 -5.68
C ILE A 71 1.07 9.17 -4.18
N CYS A 72 2.09 8.67 -3.49
CA CYS A 72 2.21 8.90 -2.05
C CYS A 72 2.33 10.39 -1.73
N GLY A 73 3.07 11.13 -2.54
CA GLY A 73 3.19 12.57 -2.37
C GLY A 73 1.86 13.28 -2.49
N VAL A 74 1.06 12.91 -3.49
CA VAL A 74 -0.27 13.50 -3.69
C VAL A 74 -1.17 13.18 -2.49
N LEU A 75 -1.13 11.95 -2.01
CA LEU A 75 -1.95 11.56 -0.87
C LEU A 75 -1.55 12.32 0.39
N ARG A 76 -0.25 12.46 0.65
CA ARG A 76 0.20 13.21 1.81
C ARG A 76 -0.25 14.67 1.76
N ARG A 77 -0.19 15.27 0.60
CA ARG A 77 -0.64 16.66 0.45
C ARG A 77 -2.13 16.81 0.69
N SER A 78 -2.89 15.75 0.51
CA SER A 78 -4.33 15.78 0.81
C SER A 78 -4.64 15.47 2.27
N GLY A 79 -3.60 15.21 3.08
CA GLY A 79 -3.77 14.88 4.48
C GLY A 79 -3.84 13.40 4.80
N GLN A 80 -3.58 12.55 3.79
CA GLN A 80 -3.61 11.11 3.97
C GLN A 80 -2.22 10.58 4.24
N ASP A 81 -2.04 9.85 5.34
CA ASP A 81 -0.77 9.19 5.60
C ASP A 81 -0.44 8.20 4.50
N CYS A 82 0.82 8.17 4.11
CA CYS A 82 1.27 7.27 3.07
C CYS A 82 2.75 6.98 3.24
N PHE A 83 3.10 5.69 3.22
CA PHE A 83 4.47 5.24 3.35
C PHE A 83 4.83 4.36 2.17
N LEU A 84 6.10 4.40 1.78
CA LEU A 84 6.61 3.48 0.79
C LEU A 84 7.15 2.23 1.48
N ARG A 85 6.77 1.07 0.95
CA ARG A 85 7.26 -0.22 1.43
C ARG A 85 7.88 -0.95 0.26
N LYS A 86 9.13 -1.38 0.41
CA LYS A 86 9.76 -2.16 -0.64
C LYS A 86 9.01 -3.48 -0.80
N TYR A 87 8.68 -3.80 -2.04
CA TYR A 87 8.00 -5.04 -2.34
C TYR A 87 9.00 -6.17 -2.47
N SER A 88 8.71 -7.29 -1.83
CA SER A 88 9.52 -8.49 -1.96
C SER A 88 8.62 -9.61 -2.44
N ALA A 89 8.87 -10.09 -3.65
CA ALA A 89 8.09 -11.21 -4.16
C ALA A 89 8.40 -12.45 -3.33
N PRO A 90 7.39 -13.32 -3.13
CA PRO A 90 7.66 -14.57 -2.41
C PRO A 90 8.66 -15.41 -3.16
N SER A 91 9.55 -16.08 -2.42
CA SER A 91 10.51 -16.98 -3.02
C SER A 91 9.81 -18.25 -3.50
N PRO A 92 10.26 -18.78 -4.65
CA PRO A 92 9.69 -20.04 -5.13
C PRO A 92 9.99 -21.21 -4.20
#